data_c91744d54a96eb5cef43b2c0239f8952
#
_entry.id   c91744d54a96eb5cef43b2c0239f8952
#
_cell.length_a   1.000
_cell.length_b   1.000
_cell.length_c   1.000
_cell.angle_alpha   90.00
_cell.angle_beta   90.00
_cell.angle_gamma   90.00
#
_symmetry.space_group_name_H-M   'P 1'
#
loop_
_entity.id
_entity.type
_entity.pdbx_description
1 polymer ?
#
loop_
_entity_poly.entity_id
_entity_poly.type
_entity_poly.pdbx_seq_one_letter_code
_entity_poly.pdbx_strand_id
1 'polypeptide(L)'
;MPNHLDKRAHKYLGMVRKASEKYGVDESLILAIMQTESSFNPYAVSGSDALGLMQVVQHTAGKDVFVQKGKWGTPSRSYLFDPENNIDTGTAYLAILQNNYLGGIQNPTSRRYAVITAYNGGAGSVLRVFSSDRNRAVSIINQLTPGDVYETLTNKHPSGESRRYLYKVNNAQKSYRRGK
;
A
#
# COMPACT_ATOMS: atom_id res chain seq x y z
N MET A 1 -20.61 5.22 17.56
CA MET A 1 -20.92 6.17 16.58
C MET A 1 -20.80 5.59 15.19
N PRO A 2 -21.75 5.87 14.39
CA PRO A 2 -21.83 5.22 13.09
C PRO A 2 -20.69 5.59 12.16
N ASN A 3 -20.13 6.76 12.37
CA ASN A 3 -19.09 7.23 11.50
C ASN A 3 -17.72 7.02 12.15
N HIS A 4 -17.00 6.03 11.66
CA HIS A 4 -15.66 5.71 12.12
C HIS A 4 -14.59 6.37 11.28
N LEU A 5 -15.00 7.25 10.37
CA LEU A 5 -14.10 7.96 9.50
C LEU A 5 -13.36 9.04 10.28
N ASP A 6 -12.05 9.04 10.18
CA ASP A 6 -11.21 10.07 10.77
C ASP A 6 -11.57 11.41 10.13
N LYS A 7 -11.81 12.44 10.95
CA LYS A 7 -12.16 13.78 10.45
C LYS A 7 -11.13 14.33 9.48
N ARG A 8 -9.86 14.00 9.71
CA ARG A 8 -8.78 14.46 8.84
C ARG A 8 -8.90 13.88 7.44
N ALA A 9 -9.55 12.74 7.30
CA ALA A 9 -9.75 12.10 6.00
C ALA A 9 -10.76 12.83 5.12
N HIS A 10 -11.72 13.55 5.71
CA HIS A 10 -12.81 14.18 4.96
C HIS A 10 -12.32 15.06 3.82
N LYS A 11 -11.27 15.83 4.07
CA LYS A 11 -10.68 16.74 3.09
C LYS A 11 -10.23 16.01 1.82
N TYR A 12 -9.85 14.73 1.94
CA TYR A 12 -9.25 13.99 0.83
C TYR A 12 -10.17 12.96 0.20
N LEU A 13 -11.41 12.80 0.68
CA LEU A 13 -12.30 11.74 0.21
C LEU A 13 -12.56 11.78 -1.30
N GLY A 14 -12.75 12.98 -1.85
CA GLY A 14 -12.96 13.11 -3.30
C GLY A 14 -11.78 12.62 -4.10
N MET A 15 -10.58 12.97 -3.65
CA MET A 15 -9.33 12.55 -4.31
C MET A 15 -9.14 11.04 -4.20
N VAL A 16 -9.46 10.47 -3.03
CA VAL A 16 -9.34 9.03 -2.80
C VAL A 16 -10.32 8.26 -3.69
N ARG A 17 -11.55 8.71 -3.78
CA ARG A 17 -12.56 8.07 -4.65
C ARG A 17 -12.14 8.08 -6.11
N LYS A 18 -11.63 9.23 -6.57
CA LYS A 18 -11.14 9.37 -7.92
C LYS A 18 -10.00 8.40 -8.21
N ALA A 19 -9.02 8.32 -7.31
CA ALA A 19 -7.89 7.41 -7.47
C ALA A 19 -8.33 5.94 -7.40
N SER A 20 -9.23 5.63 -6.46
CA SER A 20 -9.79 4.29 -6.31
C SER A 20 -10.43 3.80 -7.62
N GLU A 21 -11.26 4.64 -8.23
CA GLU A 21 -11.92 4.32 -9.49
C GLU A 21 -10.92 4.19 -10.64
N LYS A 22 -9.95 5.10 -10.69
CA LYS A 22 -8.97 5.14 -11.77
C LYS A 22 -8.08 3.90 -11.78
N TYR A 23 -7.65 3.44 -10.62
CA TYR A 23 -6.66 2.37 -10.51
C TYR A 23 -7.22 1.03 -10.03
N GLY A 24 -8.49 0.99 -9.66
CA GLY A 24 -9.09 -0.26 -9.18
C GLY A 24 -8.55 -0.70 -7.83
N VAL A 25 -8.35 0.24 -6.91
CA VAL A 25 -7.87 -0.02 -5.56
C VAL A 25 -8.95 0.38 -4.56
N ASP A 26 -9.20 -0.45 -3.56
CA ASP A 26 -10.24 -0.22 -2.56
C ASP A 26 -10.00 1.08 -1.78
N GLU A 27 -11.04 1.91 -1.68
CA GLU A 27 -10.96 3.18 -0.93
C GLU A 27 -10.52 2.98 0.51
N SER A 28 -11.03 1.94 1.16
CA SER A 28 -10.69 1.69 2.56
C SER A 28 -9.20 1.39 2.73
N LEU A 29 -8.59 0.75 1.74
CA LEU A 29 -7.16 0.48 1.77
C LEU A 29 -6.35 1.77 1.62
N ILE A 30 -6.73 2.63 0.69
CA ILE A 30 -6.05 3.91 0.48
C ILE A 30 -6.11 4.74 1.77
N LEU A 31 -7.29 4.83 2.37
CA LEU A 31 -7.48 5.59 3.62
C LEU A 31 -6.67 5.01 4.77
N ALA A 32 -6.64 3.68 4.89
CA ALA A 32 -5.89 3.01 5.95
C ALA A 32 -4.38 3.27 5.81
N ILE A 33 -3.88 3.27 4.58
CA ILE A 33 -2.47 3.57 4.32
C ILE A 33 -2.16 5.03 4.66
N MET A 34 -3.01 5.96 4.25
CA MET A 34 -2.80 7.38 4.56
C MET A 34 -2.78 7.61 6.07
N GLN A 35 -3.69 6.99 6.79
CA GLN A 35 -3.74 7.10 8.25
C GLN A 35 -2.46 6.55 8.88
N THR A 36 -2.04 5.38 8.46
CA THR A 36 -0.86 4.71 9.02
C THR A 36 0.43 5.44 8.67
N GLU A 37 0.54 5.91 7.43
CA GLU A 37 1.79 6.51 6.94
C GLU A 37 2.00 7.94 7.43
N SER A 38 0.98 8.77 7.43
CA SER A 38 1.16 10.20 7.66
C SER A 38 0.15 10.80 8.62
N SER A 39 -0.82 10.04 9.10
CA SER A 39 -1.95 10.59 9.86
C SER A 39 -2.61 11.74 9.09
N PHE A 40 -2.71 11.59 7.78
CA PHE A 40 -3.30 12.57 6.87
C PHE A 40 -2.54 13.90 6.83
N ASN A 41 -1.23 13.89 7.09
CA ASN A 41 -0.40 15.09 6.99
C ASN A 41 0.25 15.14 5.60
N PRO A 42 -0.16 16.11 4.74
CA PRO A 42 0.39 16.19 3.38
C PRO A 42 1.87 16.58 3.32
N TYR A 43 2.42 17.08 4.42
CA TYR A 43 3.82 17.51 4.48
C TYR A 43 4.72 16.54 5.24
N ALA A 44 4.22 15.35 5.59
CA ALA A 44 5.00 14.38 6.35
C ALA A 44 6.23 13.92 5.55
N VAL A 45 7.37 13.82 6.24
CA VAL A 45 8.62 13.30 5.68
C VAL A 45 9.21 12.31 6.67
N SER A 46 9.47 11.09 6.23
CA SER A 46 10.07 10.07 7.10
C SER A 46 11.60 10.15 7.06
N GLY A 47 12.24 9.40 7.98
CA GLY A 47 13.69 9.29 8.00
C GLY A 47 14.26 8.65 6.74
N SER A 48 13.49 7.87 6.03
CA SER A 48 13.88 7.25 4.76
C SER A 48 13.45 8.09 3.54
N ASP A 49 13.05 9.33 3.77
CA ASP A 49 12.67 10.30 2.74
C ASP A 49 11.42 9.89 1.95
N ALA A 50 10.48 9.23 2.63
CA ALA A 50 9.14 9.01 2.10
C ALA A 50 8.32 10.29 2.32
N LEU A 51 7.51 10.67 1.33
CA LEU A 51 6.93 12.00 1.24
C LEU A 51 5.40 11.99 1.22
N GLY A 52 4.81 12.87 2.00
CA GLY A 52 3.41 13.24 1.91
C GLY A 52 2.42 12.23 2.44
N LEU A 53 1.18 12.39 2.02
CA LEU A 53 0.03 11.64 2.56
C LEU A 53 0.21 10.13 2.56
N MET A 54 0.69 9.56 1.46
CA MET A 54 0.89 8.13 1.32
C MET A 54 2.36 7.72 1.45
N GLN A 55 3.22 8.64 1.86
CA GLN A 55 4.65 8.38 2.10
C GLN A 55 5.31 7.70 0.89
N VAL A 56 5.28 8.40 -0.24
CA VAL A 56 5.84 7.90 -1.49
C VAL A 56 7.35 8.20 -1.53
N VAL A 57 8.15 7.19 -1.85
CA VAL A 57 9.60 7.36 -2.03
C VAL A 57 9.87 7.64 -3.51
N GLN A 58 10.54 8.77 -3.79
CA GLN A 58 10.75 9.26 -5.15
C GLN A 58 11.38 8.25 -6.09
N HIS A 59 12.47 7.60 -5.65
CA HIS A 59 13.31 6.77 -6.53
C HIS A 59 12.92 5.30 -6.55
N THR A 60 11.92 4.89 -5.78
CA THR A 60 11.40 3.52 -5.80
C THR A 60 9.95 3.52 -6.29
N ALA A 61 8.99 3.70 -5.41
CA ALA A 61 7.57 3.72 -5.79
C ALA A 61 7.28 4.82 -6.81
N GLY A 62 7.79 6.02 -6.59
CA GLY A 62 7.58 7.13 -7.50
C GLY A 62 8.11 6.85 -8.90
N LYS A 63 9.32 6.27 -8.97
CA LYS A 63 9.91 5.92 -10.25
C LYS A 63 9.12 4.81 -10.97
N ASP A 64 8.72 3.77 -10.23
CA ASP A 64 7.91 2.69 -10.80
C ASP A 64 6.64 3.25 -11.44
N VAL A 65 5.97 4.16 -10.76
CA VAL A 65 4.75 4.77 -11.28
C VAL A 65 5.03 5.61 -12.53
N PHE A 66 6.11 6.40 -12.52
CA PHE A 66 6.46 7.22 -13.67
C PHE A 66 6.80 6.35 -14.89
N VAL A 67 7.56 5.27 -14.68
CA VAL A 67 7.86 4.33 -15.76
C VAL A 67 6.57 3.72 -16.32
N GLN A 68 5.68 3.30 -15.44
CA GLN A 68 4.39 2.71 -15.85
C GLN A 68 3.55 3.69 -16.67
N LYS A 69 3.63 4.98 -16.35
CA LYS A 69 2.89 6.02 -17.07
C LYS A 69 3.62 6.54 -18.30
N GLY A 70 4.81 6.03 -18.58
CA GLY A 70 5.62 6.52 -19.71
C GLY A 70 6.23 7.88 -19.47
N LYS A 71 6.41 8.27 -18.23
CA LYS A 71 7.01 9.56 -17.86
C LYS A 71 8.49 9.44 -17.60
N TRP A 72 9.20 10.55 -17.79
CA TRP A 72 10.64 10.63 -17.54
C TRP A 72 10.94 10.89 -16.08
N GLY A 73 12.04 10.30 -15.59
CA GLY A 73 12.59 10.60 -14.28
C GLY A 73 11.74 10.12 -13.13
N THR A 74 11.72 10.91 -12.07
CA THR A 74 10.98 10.62 -10.83
C THR A 74 10.15 11.84 -10.45
N PRO A 75 9.06 11.64 -9.67
CA PRO A 75 8.30 12.79 -9.18
C PRO A 75 9.18 13.65 -8.26
N SER A 76 9.02 14.96 -8.35
CA SER A 76 9.74 15.89 -7.48
C SER A 76 9.13 15.90 -6.08
N ARG A 77 9.86 16.46 -5.12
CA ARG A 77 9.33 16.64 -3.76
C ARG A 77 8.06 17.51 -3.77
N SER A 78 8.10 18.63 -4.50
CA SER A 78 6.93 19.51 -4.57
C SER A 78 5.73 18.84 -5.22
N TYR A 79 5.97 18.00 -6.22
CA TYR A 79 4.91 17.20 -6.85
C TYR A 79 4.25 16.29 -5.80
N LEU A 80 5.06 15.62 -4.99
CA LEU A 80 4.57 14.66 -4.00
C LEU A 80 3.99 15.31 -2.74
N PHE A 81 4.28 16.58 -2.47
CA PHE A 81 3.61 17.30 -1.39
C PHE A 81 2.23 17.82 -1.80
N ASP A 82 1.91 17.81 -3.08
CA ASP A 82 0.56 18.10 -3.52
C ASP A 82 -0.35 16.90 -3.21
N PRO A 83 -1.45 17.10 -2.46
CA PRO A 83 -2.28 15.97 -2.03
C PRO A 83 -2.81 15.12 -3.17
N GLU A 84 -3.32 15.73 -4.22
CA GLU A 84 -3.88 14.96 -5.34
C GLU A 84 -2.80 14.15 -6.06
N ASN A 85 -1.64 14.75 -6.30
CA ASN A 85 -0.52 14.04 -6.93
C ASN A 85 -0.03 12.88 -6.07
N ASN A 86 0.04 13.10 -4.76
CA ASN A 86 0.51 12.07 -3.83
C ASN A 86 -0.44 10.88 -3.80
N ILE A 87 -1.74 11.15 -3.65
CA ILE A 87 -2.76 10.10 -3.61
C ILE A 87 -2.79 9.34 -4.93
N ASP A 88 -2.70 10.06 -6.05
CA ASP A 88 -2.65 9.42 -7.37
C ASP A 88 -1.44 8.49 -7.49
N THR A 89 -0.26 8.97 -7.11
CA THR A 89 0.98 8.20 -7.23
C THR A 89 0.99 7.00 -6.29
N GLY A 90 0.61 7.19 -5.03
CA GLY A 90 0.56 6.10 -4.07
C GLY A 90 -0.44 5.02 -4.46
N THR A 91 -1.60 5.43 -4.95
CA THR A 91 -2.64 4.49 -5.39
C THR A 91 -2.20 3.76 -6.66
N ALA A 92 -1.56 4.47 -7.59
CA ALA A 92 -0.99 3.83 -8.78
C ALA A 92 0.04 2.77 -8.41
N TYR A 93 0.86 3.04 -7.38
CA TYR A 93 1.83 2.05 -6.91
C TYR A 93 1.14 0.83 -6.29
N LEU A 94 0.08 1.04 -5.51
CA LEU A 94 -0.73 -0.08 -5.00
C LEU A 94 -1.26 -0.95 -6.15
N ALA A 95 -1.71 -0.32 -7.22
CA ALA A 95 -2.20 -1.04 -8.39
C ALA A 95 -1.07 -1.84 -9.07
N ILE A 96 0.13 -1.29 -9.16
CA ILE A 96 1.28 -2.01 -9.70
C ILE A 96 1.58 -3.26 -8.85
N LEU A 97 1.59 -3.10 -7.53
CA LEU A 97 1.79 -4.24 -6.63
C LEU A 97 0.71 -5.30 -6.81
N GLN A 98 -0.52 -4.87 -6.83
CA GLN A 98 -1.71 -5.74 -6.91
C GLN A 98 -1.79 -6.48 -8.24
N ASN A 99 -1.51 -5.82 -9.34
CA ASN A 99 -1.75 -6.35 -10.67
C ASN A 99 -0.50 -6.95 -11.32
N ASN A 100 0.68 -6.45 -10.97
CA ASN A 100 1.93 -6.89 -11.60
C ASN A 100 2.76 -7.77 -10.65
N TYR A 101 3.39 -7.17 -9.65
CA TYR A 101 4.32 -7.91 -8.78
C TYR A 101 3.66 -9.05 -8.02
N LEU A 102 2.43 -8.86 -7.57
CA LEU A 102 1.73 -9.83 -6.73
C LEU A 102 0.44 -10.35 -7.39
N GLY A 103 0.30 -10.10 -8.69
CA GLY A 103 -0.91 -10.45 -9.43
C GLY A 103 -1.17 -11.95 -9.53
N GLY A 104 -0.14 -12.78 -9.34
CA GLY A 104 -0.30 -14.23 -9.37
C GLY A 104 -0.93 -14.82 -8.12
N ILE A 105 -1.06 -14.05 -7.05
CA ILE A 105 -1.73 -14.49 -5.83
C ILE A 105 -3.24 -14.46 -6.09
N GLN A 106 -3.87 -15.64 -6.04
CA GLN A 106 -5.26 -15.82 -6.47
C GLN A 106 -6.29 -15.38 -5.44
N ASN A 107 -6.04 -15.66 -4.16
CA ASN A 107 -6.99 -15.29 -3.12
C ASN A 107 -6.92 -13.78 -2.86
N PRO A 108 -8.03 -13.05 -2.97
CA PRO A 108 -8.00 -11.59 -2.80
C PRO A 108 -7.54 -11.13 -1.43
N THR A 109 -7.85 -11.87 -0.38
CA THR A 109 -7.43 -11.51 0.98
C THR A 109 -5.93 -11.73 1.16
N SER A 110 -5.42 -12.87 0.69
CA SER A 110 -3.97 -13.15 0.71
C SER A 110 -3.20 -12.11 -0.09
N ARG A 111 -3.72 -11.77 -1.28
CA ARG A 111 -3.08 -10.75 -2.12
C ARG A 111 -3.07 -9.39 -1.42
N ARG A 112 -4.15 -9.03 -0.75
CA ARG A 112 -4.23 -7.76 0.00
C ARG A 112 -3.19 -7.72 1.11
N TYR A 113 -3.01 -8.80 1.86
CA TYR A 113 -1.97 -8.85 2.90
C TYR A 113 -0.58 -8.67 2.30
N ALA A 114 -0.32 -9.34 1.18
CA ALA A 114 0.96 -9.22 0.49
C ALA A 114 1.19 -7.80 -0.04
N VAL A 115 0.16 -7.18 -0.63
CA VAL A 115 0.23 -5.81 -1.15
C VAL A 115 0.51 -4.82 -0.03
N ILE A 116 -0.18 -4.94 1.10
CA ILE A 116 0.03 -4.06 2.24
C ILE A 116 1.49 -4.14 2.71
N THR A 117 1.98 -5.36 2.93
CA THR A 117 3.34 -5.56 3.41
C THR A 117 4.36 -5.05 2.38
N ALA A 118 4.10 -5.30 1.10
CA ALA A 118 4.98 -4.87 0.01
C ALA A 118 5.01 -3.35 -0.14
N TYR A 119 3.93 -2.67 0.15
CA TYR A 119 3.91 -1.20 0.08
C TYR A 119 4.98 -0.60 1.01
N ASN A 120 5.18 -1.20 2.17
CA ASN A 120 6.19 -0.76 3.13
C ASN A 120 7.57 -1.33 2.83
N GLY A 121 7.65 -2.65 2.55
CA GLY A 121 8.94 -3.35 2.49
C GLY A 121 9.37 -3.84 1.11
N GLY A 122 8.54 -3.64 0.08
CA GLY A 122 8.85 -4.10 -1.28
C GLY A 122 8.31 -5.49 -1.56
N ALA A 123 7.89 -5.73 -2.82
CA ALA A 123 7.34 -7.02 -3.22
C ALA A 123 8.36 -8.14 -3.11
N GLY A 124 9.63 -7.85 -3.44
CA GLY A 124 10.69 -8.84 -3.37
C GLY A 124 10.86 -9.42 -1.97
N SER A 125 10.87 -8.57 -0.96
CA SER A 125 11.03 -9.04 0.42
C SER A 125 9.84 -9.87 0.89
N VAL A 126 8.65 -9.50 0.46
CA VAL A 126 7.44 -10.26 0.79
C VAL A 126 7.52 -11.67 0.21
N LEU A 127 7.85 -11.77 -1.07
CA LEU A 127 7.93 -13.08 -1.72
C LEU A 127 9.05 -13.95 -1.12
N ARG A 128 10.18 -13.34 -0.77
CA ARG A 128 11.29 -14.08 -0.18
C ARG A 128 10.98 -14.68 1.19
N VAL A 129 9.94 -14.19 1.88
CA VAL A 129 9.49 -14.84 3.12
C VAL A 129 9.06 -16.27 2.83
N PHE A 130 8.50 -16.52 1.65
CA PHE A 130 7.95 -17.83 1.29
C PHE A 130 8.93 -18.67 0.47
N SER A 131 9.71 -18.06 -0.40
CA SER A 131 10.73 -18.74 -1.20
C SER A 131 11.65 -17.72 -1.86
N SER A 132 12.90 -18.12 -2.12
CA SER A 132 13.84 -17.31 -2.89
C SER A 132 13.46 -17.26 -4.37
N ASP A 133 12.69 -18.24 -4.85
CA ASP A 133 12.16 -18.27 -6.21
C ASP A 133 10.78 -17.62 -6.22
N ARG A 134 10.61 -16.59 -7.05
CA ARG A 134 9.35 -15.83 -7.09
C ARG A 134 8.15 -16.68 -7.47
N ASN A 135 8.28 -17.52 -8.46
CA ASN A 135 7.17 -18.35 -8.91
C ASN A 135 6.79 -19.37 -7.85
N ARG A 136 7.80 -19.92 -7.17
CA ARG A 136 7.56 -20.85 -6.07
C ARG A 136 6.91 -20.15 -4.88
N ALA A 137 7.32 -18.92 -4.58
CA ALA A 137 6.73 -18.13 -3.50
C ALA A 137 5.23 -17.93 -3.75
N VAL A 138 4.87 -17.54 -4.96
CA VAL A 138 3.46 -17.35 -5.34
C VAL A 138 2.70 -18.66 -5.21
N SER A 139 3.28 -19.75 -5.68
CA SER A 139 2.67 -21.08 -5.58
C SER A 139 2.41 -21.47 -4.11
N ILE A 140 3.39 -21.23 -3.24
CA ILE A 140 3.24 -21.51 -1.80
C ILE A 140 2.11 -20.68 -1.21
N ILE A 141 2.08 -19.38 -1.50
CA ILE A 141 1.04 -18.49 -1.00
C ILE A 141 -0.34 -18.99 -1.45
N ASN A 142 -0.46 -19.42 -2.70
CA ASN A 142 -1.72 -19.91 -3.24
C ASN A 142 -2.20 -21.22 -2.60
N GLN A 143 -1.32 -21.94 -1.92
CA GLN A 143 -1.67 -23.15 -1.19
C GLN A 143 -2.02 -22.89 0.27
N LEU A 144 -1.71 -21.71 0.78
CA LEU A 144 -1.98 -21.35 2.18
C LEU A 144 -3.35 -20.67 2.31
N THR A 145 -3.94 -20.78 3.50
CA THR A 145 -5.12 -19.99 3.82
C THR A 145 -4.69 -18.53 4.00
N PRO A 146 -5.61 -17.57 3.83
CA PRO A 146 -5.29 -16.17 4.12
C PRO A 146 -4.80 -15.95 5.55
N GLY A 147 -5.36 -16.68 6.54
CA GLY A 147 -4.89 -16.62 7.91
C GLY A 147 -3.43 -17.03 8.05
N ASP A 148 -3.02 -18.08 7.34
CA ASP A 148 -1.63 -18.53 7.36
C ASP A 148 -0.70 -17.53 6.68
N VAL A 149 -1.15 -16.89 5.61
CA VAL A 149 -0.37 -15.83 4.95
C VAL A 149 -0.14 -14.67 5.92
N TYR A 150 -1.21 -14.24 6.60
CA TYR A 150 -1.14 -13.16 7.57
C TYR A 150 -0.17 -13.50 8.71
N GLU A 151 -0.31 -14.69 9.29
CA GLU A 151 0.55 -15.19 10.36
C GLU A 151 2.02 -15.21 9.91
N THR A 152 2.27 -15.72 8.72
CA THR A 152 3.63 -15.83 8.21
C THR A 152 4.25 -14.44 8.01
N LEU A 153 3.51 -13.52 7.40
CA LEU A 153 4.03 -12.18 7.16
C LEU A 153 4.25 -11.39 8.46
N THR A 154 3.34 -11.53 9.43
CA THR A 154 3.47 -10.79 10.70
C THR A 154 4.50 -11.39 11.64
N ASN A 155 4.91 -12.62 11.43
CA ASN A 155 5.88 -13.28 12.30
C ASN A 155 7.25 -13.48 11.67
N LYS A 156 7.33 -13.66 10.35
CA LYS A 156 8.57 -14.07 9.69
C LYS A 156 9.21 -13.06 8.74
N HIS A 157 8.50 -12.01 8.38
CA HIS A 157 9.12 -10.97 7.55
C HIS A 157 10.33 -10.40 8.30
N PRO A 158 11.48 -10.22 7.65
CA PRO A 158 12.70 -9.79 8.34
C PRO A 158 12.61 -8.39 8.95
N SER A 159 11.77 -7.50 8.42
CA SER A 159 11.62 -6.15 8.95
C SER A 159 10.51 -6.10 10.00
N GLY A 160 10.88 -5.70 11.22
CA GLY A 160 9.90 -5.48 12.28
C GLY A 160 8.90 -4.39 11.92
N GLU A 161 9.37 -3.37 11.20
CA GLU A 161 8.48 -2.30 10.71
C GLU A 161 7.41 -2.87 9.78
N SER A 162 7.80 -3.70 8.82
CA SER A 162 6.85 -4.30 7.87
C SER A 162 5.88 -5.25 8.56
N ARG A 163 6.34 -6.01 9.56
CA ARG A 163 5.45 -6.88 10.34
C ARG A 163 4.38 -6.06 11.05
N ARG A 164 4.75 -4.97 11.68
CA ARG A 164 3.81 -4.08 12.37
C ARG A 164 2.91 -3.33 11.39
N TYR A 165 3.45 -2.99 10.23
CA TYR A 165 2.73 -2.26 9.21
C TYR A 165 1.49 -3.04 8.74
N LEU A 166 1.65 -4.32 8.47
CA LEU A 166 0.52 -5.17 8.06
C LEU A 166 -0.57 -5.16 9.14
N TYR A 167 -0.20 -5.32 10.38
CA TYR A 167 -1.15 -5.29 11.50
C TYR A 167 -1.90 -3.95 11.55
N LYS A 168 -1.16 -2.84 11.49
CA LYS A 168 -1.73 -1.50 11.62
C LYS A 168 -2.68 -1.18 10.47
N VAL A 169 -2.25 -1.41 9.24
CA VAL A 169 -3.07 -1.09 8.07
C VAL A 169 -4.30 -1.98 8.03
N ASN A 170 -4.15 -3.26 8.33
CA ASN A 170 -5.28 -4.17 8.32
C ASN A 170 -6.35 -3.74 9.34
N ASN A 171 -5.95 -3.34 10.53
CA ASN A 171 -6.88 -2.86 11.54
C ASN A 171 -7.53 -1.53 11.15
N ALA A 172 -6.76 -0.60 10.61
CA ALA A 172 -7.30 0.69 10.14
C ALA A 172 -8.31 0.47 9.01
N GLN A 173 -8.00 -0.45 8.10
CA GLN A 173 -8.90 -0.74 6.98
C GLN A 173 -10.25 -1.25 7.46
N LYS A 174 -10.27 -2.07 8.49
CA LYS A 174 -11.53 -2.56 9.07
C LYS A 174 -12.43 -1.42 9.52
N SER A 175 -11.87 -0.39 10.13
CA SER A 175 -12.63 0.77 10.56
C SER A 175 -13.29 1.48 9.40
N TYR A 176 -12.57 1.67 8.30
CA TYR A 176 -13.10 2.35 7.13
C TYR A 176 -14.16 1.51 6.41
N ARG A 177 -14.02 0.21 6.41
CA ARG A 177 -15.04 -0.68 5.84
C ARG A 177 -16.33 -0.63 6.60
N ARG A 178 -16.28 -0.54 7.93
CA ARG A 178 -17.46 -0.45 8.77
C ARG A 178 -18.23 0.85 8.57
N GLY A 179 -17.53 1.90 8.16
CA GLY A 179 -18.14 3.21 7.94
C GLY A 179 -19.00 3.30 6.69
N LYS A 180 -19.02 2.24 5.89
CA LYS A 180 -19.84 2.22 4.66
C LYS A 180 -21.27 1.71 4.92
#